data_b3ec0111630ae5c6ef76e638bacd0a19
#
_entry.id   b3ec0111630ae5c6ef76e638bacd0a19
#
_cell.length_a   1.000
_cell.length_b   1.000
_cell.length_c   1.000
_cell.angle_alpha   90.00
_cell.angle_beta   90.00
_cell.angle_gamma   90.00
#
_symmetry.space_group_name_H-M   'P 1'
#
loop_
_entity.id
_entity.type
_entity.pdbx_description
1 polymer ?
#
loop_
_entity_poly.entity_id
_entity_poly.type
_entity_poly.pdbx_seq_one_letter_code
_entity_poly.pdbx_strand_id
1 'polypeptide(L)'
;MTYTYRTRGTCSQQIEVELDGDVIQNVKFYGGCNGNTQGVARLVCGRKVDEVIDTLSGIRCGMRPTSCPDQLAHALREAQKAQQSVE
;
A
#
# COMPACT_ATOMS: atom_id res chain seq x y z
N MET A 1 -4.62 -12.86 -4.39
CA MET A 1 -3.17 -12.91 -4.18
C MET A 1 -2.78 -11.97 -3.04
N THR A 2 -2.01 -12.48 -2.09
CA THR A 2 -1.56 -11.71 -0.93
C THR A 2 -0.07 -11.42 -1.05
N TYR A 3 0.32 -10.19 -0.81
CA TYR A 3 1.71 -9.76 -0.90
C TYR A 3 2.08 -8.94 0.34
N THR A 4 3.24 -9.21 0.91
CA THR A 4 3.74 -8.48 2.08
C THR A 4 4.93 -7.63 1.66
N TYR A 5 4.86 -6.34 1.94
CA TYR A 5 5.89 -5.37 1.59
C TYR A 5 6.50 -4.79 2.86
N ARG A 6 7.82 -4.80 2.94
CA ARG A 6 8.53 -4.19 4.07
C ARG A 6 8.74 -2.71 3.78
N THR A 7 8.18 -1.86 4.64
CA THR A 7 8.26 -0.41 4.45
C THR A 7 9.61 0.16 4.83
N ARG A 8 9.89 1.36 4.31
CA ARG A 8 11.11 2.11 4.62
C ARG A 8 10.76 3.57 4.81
N GLY A 9 11.39 4.21 5.81
CA GLY A 9 11.25 5.64 6.02
C GLY A 9 9.92 6.11 6.59
N THR A 10 9.11 5.19 7.12
CA THR A 10 7.84 5.52 7.75
C THR A 10 7.73 4.86 9.11
N CYS A 11 6.67 5.21 9.85
CA CYS A 11 6.40 4.60 11.15
C CYS A 11 5.82 3.19 11.04
N SER A 12 5.28 2.80 9.88
CA SER A 12 4.84 1.43 9.63
C SER A 12 6.04 0.51 9.42
N GLN A 13 5.91 -0.76 9.78
CA GLN A 13 6.98 -1.74 9.59
C GLN A 13 6.79 -2.57 8.34
N GLN A 14 5.56 -2.93 8.03
CA GLN A 14 5.24 -3.66 6.80
C GLN A 14 3.78 -3.45 6.43
N ILE A 15 3.48 -3.72 5.17
CA ILE A 15 2.13 -3.61 4.62
C ILE A 15 1.80 -4.92 3.93
N GLU A 16 0.65 -5.49 4.26
CA GLU A 16 0.12 -6.66 3.59
C GLU A 16 -1.03 -6.22 2.70
N VAL A 17 -0.97 -6.57 1.42
CA VAL A 17 -2.02 -6.22 0.47
C VAL A 17 -2.59 -7.49 -0.15
N GLU A 18 -3.90 -7.53 -0.32
CA GLU A 18 -4.59 -8.63 -0.97
C GLU A 18 -5.27 -8.10 -2.21
N LEU A 19 -4.91 -8.67 -3.37
CA LEU A 19 -5.41 -8.23 -4.66
C LEU A 19 -6.27 -9.30 -5.29
N ASP A 20 -7.34 -8.87 -5.96
CA ASP A 20 -8.14 -9.71 -6.83
C ASP A 20 -8.07 -9.10 -8.22
N GLY A 21 -7.14 -9.62 -9.06
CA GLY A 21 -6.86 -9.00 -10.35
C GLY A 21 -6.31 -7.60 -10.16
N ASP A 22 -7.01 -6.60 -10.69
CA ASP A 22 -6.60 -5.19 -10.59
C ASP A 22 -7.33 -4.43 -9.49
N VAL A 23 -8.05 -5.14 -8.61
CA VAL A 23 -8.82 -4.53 -7.52
C VAL A 23 -8.20 -4.91 -6.19
N ILE A 24 -8.15 -3.94 -5.26
CA ILE A 24 -7.64 -4.17 -3.92
C ILE A 24 -8.76 -4.76 -3.07
N GLN A 25 -8.53 -5.97 -2.54
CA GLN A 25 -9.49 -6.59 -1.63
C GLN A 25 -9.27 -6.19 -0.19
N ASN A 26 -8.00 -6.10 0.23
CA ASN A 26 -7.71 -5.78 1.62
C ASN A 26 -6.31 -5.19 1.73
N VAL A 27 -6.12 -4.35 2.75
CA VAL A 27 -4.81 -3.78 3.08
C VAL A 27 -4.67 -3.81 4.60
N LYS A 28 -3.51 -4.23 5.08
CA LYS A 28 -3.22 -4.25 6.50
C LYS A 28 -1.85 -3.65 6.75
N PHE A 29 -1.80 -2.64 7.62
CA PHE A 29 -0.54 -2.04 8.04
C PHE A 29 -0.13 -2.64 9.38
N TYR A 30 1.15 -2.92 9.53
CA TYR A 30 1.74 -3.40 10.77
C TYR A 30 2.62 -2.30 11.32
N GLY A 31 2.29 -1.84 12.53
CA GLY A 31 2.98 -0.71 13.16
C GLY A 31 2.47 0.63 12.63
N GLY A 32 3.04 1.72 13.15
CA GLY A 32 2.72 3.07 12.70
C GLY A 32 1.50 3.69 13.36
N CYS A 33 0.99 4.75 12.74
CA CYS A 33 -0.15 5.52 13.23
C CYS A 33 -1.45 4.77 12.98
N ASN A 34 -1.99 4.20 14.03
CA ASN A 34 -3.12 3.29 13.93
C ASN A 34 -4.35 3.88 13.23
N GLY A 35 -4.74 5.09 13.63
CA GLY A 35 -5.92 5.74 13.04
C GLY A 35 -5.73 6.07 11.57
N ASN A 36 -4.59 6.64 11.21
CA ASN A 36 -4.29 7.04 9.84
C ASN A 36 -4.19 5.83 8.91
N THR A 37 -3.47 4.79 9.34
CA THR A 37 -3.30 3.60 8.49
C THR A 37 -4.59 2.82 8.31
N GLN A 38 -5.43 2.76 9.34
CA GLN A 38 -6.75 2.13 9.22
C GLN A 38 -7.64 2.89 8.23
N GLY A 39 -7.62 4.23 8.30
CA GLY A 39 -8.40 5.06 7.38
C GLY A 39 -7.97 4.84 5.94
N VAL A 40 -6.67 4.87 5.67
CA VAL A 40 -6.14 4.63 4.32
C VAL A 40 -6.53 3.23 3.84
N ALA A 41 -6.36 2.22 4.69
CA ALA A 41 -6.68 0.84 4.32
C ALA A 41 -8.16 0.70 3.92
N ARG A 42 -9.06 1.32 4.67
CA ARG A 42 -10.50 1.26 4.36
C ARG A 42 -10.85 2.00 3.09
N LEU A 43 -10.22 3.16 2.86
CA LEU A 43 -10.50 3.97 1.68
C LEU A 43 -10.10 3.28 0.38
N VAL A 44 -9.04 2.50 0.40
CA VAL A 44 -8.53 1.87 -0.82
C VAL A 44 -9.18 0.52 -1.13
N CYS A 45 -9.85 -0.09 -0.18
CA CYS A 45 -10.51 -1.37 -0.43
C CYS A 45 -11.61 -1.22 -1.48
N GLY A 46 -11.61 -2.11 -2.46
CA GLY A 46 -12.57 -2.08 -3.58
C GLY A 46 -12.15 -1.16 -4.71
N ARG A 47 -11.05 -0.44 -4.58
CA ARG A 47 -10.56 0.45 -5.63
C ARG A 47 -9.55 -0.26 -6.53
N LYS A 48 -9.38 0.29 -7.73
CA LYS A 48 -8.39 -0.26 -8.66
C LYS A 48 -6.99 0.08 -8.21
N VAL A 49 -6.08 -0.88 -8.35
CA VAL A 49 -4.69 -0.74 -7.93
C VAL A 49 -4.02 0.46 -8.59
N ASP A 50 -4.20 0.63 -9.90
CA ASP A 50 -3.57 1.73 -10.65
C ASP A 50 -4.02 3.10 -10.15
N GLU A 51 -5.31 3.25 -9.86
CA GLU A 51 -5.85 4.51 -9.34
C GLU A 51 -5.22 4.86 -7.99
N VAL A 52 -5.10 3.88 -7.11
CA VAL A 52 -4.54 4.10 -5.79
C VAL A 52 -3.05 4.42 -5.88
N ILE A 53 -2.30 3.74 -6.74
CA ILE A 53 -0.89 4.04 -6.97
C ILE A 53 -0.73 5.49 -7.40
N ASP A 54 -1.51 5.95 -8.38
CA ASP A 54 -1.43 7.32 -8.87
C ASP A 54 -1.79 8.34 -7.78
N THR A 55 -2.80 8.04 -6.99
CA THR A 55 -3.27 8.97 -5.97
C THR A 55 -2.29 9.11 -4.81
N LEU A 56 -1.69 8.01 -4.38
CA LEU A 56 -0.88 7.98 -3.15
C LEU A 56 0.61 8.15 -3.38
N SER A 57 1.10 7.95 -4.60
CA SER A 57 2.52 8.04 -4.90
C SER A 57 3.04 9.47 -4.65
N GLY A 58 4.17 9.57 -3.98
CA GLY A 58 4.82 10.85 -3.76
C GLY A 58 4.35 11.62 -2.54
N ILE A 59 3.37 11.11 -1.81
CA ILE A 59 2.92 11.77 -0.57
C ILE A 59 4.02 11.65 0.48
N ARG A 60 4.42 12.79 1.04
CA ARG A 60 5.47 12.85 2.06
C ARG A 60 4.87 13.17 3.42
N CYS A 61 5.51 12.65 4.46
CA CYS A 61 5.12 12.94 5.84
C CYS A 61 6.13 13.92 6.43
N GLY A 62 5.77 15.20 6.49
CA GLY A 62 6.65 16.24 7.00
C GLY A 62 7.94 16.33 6.19
N MET A 63 9.10 16.22 6.87
CA MET A 63 10.41 16.28 6.24
C MET A 63 10.89 14.94 5.68
N ARG A 64 10.12 13.89 5.86
CA ARG A 64 10.49 12.55 5.38
C ARG A 64 10.29 12.44 3.87
N PRO A 65 11.11 11.65 3.17
CA PRO A 65 10.98 11.48 1.72
C PRO A 65 9.77 10.64 1.31
N THR A 66 9.10 10.00 2.26
CA THR A 66 7.98 9.11 1.99
C THR A 66 6.97 9.17 3.14
N SER A 67 5.88 8.43 3.01
CA SER A 67 4.82 8.35 4.01
C SER A 67 4.18 6.96 3.96
N CYS A 68 3.30 6.64 4.93
CA CYS A 68 2.57 5.38 4.88
C CYS A 68 1.74 5.24 3.59
N PRO A 69 0.99 6.27 3.14
CA PRO A 69 0.29 6.17 1.85
C PRO A 69 1.23 5.96 0.67
N ASP A 70 2.37 6.66 0.63
CA ASP A 70 3.36 6.48 -0.42
C ASP A 70 3.94 5.08 -0.42
N GLN A 71 4.24 4.54 0.77
CA GLN A 71 4.73 3.17 0.89
C GLN A 71 3.67 2.15 0.46
N LEU A 72 2.39 2.42 0.70
CA LEU A 72 1.32 1.58 0.18
C LEU A 72 1.34 1.56 -1.35
N ALA A 73 1.58 2.70 -2.00
CA ALA A 73 1.71 2.75 -3.46
C ALA A 73 2.87 1.87 -3.94
N HIS A 74 4.01 1.90 -3.24
CA HIS A 74 5.13 1.02 -3.56
C HIS A 74 4.76 -0.45 -3.37
N ALA A 75 4.06 -0.78 -2.28
CA ALA A 75 3.62 -2.15 -2.01
C ALA A 75 2.70 -2.65 -3.12
N LEU A 76 1.78 -1.82 -3.59
CA LEU A 76 0.86 -2.18 -4.66
C LEU A 76 1.58 -2.41 -5.98
N ARG A 77 2.59 -1.60 -6.30
CA ARG A 77 3.39 -1.80 -7.50
C ARG A 77 4.13 -3.13 -7.47
N GLU A 78 4.74 -3.44 -6.34
CA GLU A 78 5.45 -4.71 -6.18
C GLU A 78 4.48 -5.90 -6.23
N ALA A 79 3.31 -5.77 -5.62
CA ALA A 79 2.28 -6.79 -5.67
C ALA A 79 1.79 -7.05 -7.09
N GLN A 80 1.60 -5.98 -7.89
CA GLN A 80 1.23 -6.11 -9.30
C GLN A 80 2.29 -6.87 -10.09
N LYS A 81 3.56 -6.52 -9.89
CA LYS A 81 4.66 -7.20 -10.57
C LYS A 81 4.70 -8.68 -10.20
N ALA A 82 4.54 -9.00 -8.92
CA ALA A 82 4.53 -10.37 -8.45
C ALA A 82 3.37 -11.16 -9.05
N GLN A 83 2.19 -10.54 -9.13
CA GLN A 83 1.01 -11.16 -9.69
C GLN A 83 1.19 -11.44 -11.19
N GLN A 84 1.77 -10.50 -11.93
CA GLN A 84 2.05 -10.67 -13.35
C GLN A 84 3.11 -11.74 -13.62
N SER A 85 4.09 -11.84 -12.72
CA SER A 85 5.20 -12.79 -12.87
C SER A 85 4.78 -14.25 -12.70
N VAL A 86 3.63 -14.50 -12.07
CA VAL A 86 3.18 -15.85 -11.75
C VAL A 86 2.57 -16.55 -12.98
N GLU A 87 2.28 -15.83 -14.01
CA GLU A 87 1.77 -16.44 -15.25
C GLU A 87 2.87 -17.17 -16.03
#